data_3b958b19dae9ebafb164b108166b608e
#
_entry.id   3b958b19dae9ebafb164b108166b608e
#
_cell.length_a   1.000
_cell.length_b   1.000
_cell.length_c   1.000
_cell.angle_alpha   90.00
_cell.angle_beta   90.00
_cell.angle_gamma   90.00
#
_symmetry.space_group_name_H-M   'P 1'
#
loop_
_entity.id
_entity.type
_entity.pdbx_description
1 polymer ?
#
loop_
_entity_poly.entity_id
_entity_poly.type
_entity_poly.pdbx_seq_one_letter_code
_entity_poly.pdbx_strand_id
1 'polypeptide(L)'
;MTRRIPVPAGKYPQAGGRALFDFEDKCLALFNVDGQLFAIDDSCPHQGSSLCGGRLDGRVIQCLAHGLRFDLHSGYLLNSTQVKVNNYPVEIIDGQAFIVIVPEEAAP
;
A
#
# COMPACT_ATOMS: atom_id res chain seq x y z
N MET A 1 -2.17 -3.26 -19.79
CA MET A 1 -3.37 -3.95 -19.32
C MET A 1 -3.49 -3.88 -17.81
N THR A 2 -4.67 -3.54 -17.34
CA THR A 2 -4.91 -3.50 -15.89
C THR A 2 -5.20 -4.91 -15.39
N ARG A 3 -4.58 -5.28 -14.27
CA ARG A 3 -4.81 -6.56 -13.64
C ARG A 3 -5.47 -6.33 -12.28
N ARG A 4 -6.38 -7.21 -11.92
CA ARG A 4 -7.04 -7.20 -10.61
C ARG A 4 -6.67 -8.46 -9.86
N ILE A 5 -6.01 -8.27 -8.72
CA ILE A 5 -5.49 -9.38 -7.93
C ILE A 5 -6.36 -9.54 -6.71
N PRO A 6 -7.06 -10.68 -6.56
CA PRO A 6 -7.93 -10.87 -5.40
C PRO A 6 -7.12 -10.98 -4.12
N VAL A 7 -7.61 -10.34 -3.07
CA VAL A 7 -6.98 -10.41 -1.75
C VAL A 7 -7.64 -11.56 -0.99
N PRO A 8 -6.87 -12.61 -0.62
CA PRO A 8 -7.44 -13.71 0.14
C PRO A 8 -7.98 -13.23 1.49
N ALA A 9 -9.02 -13.89 1.97
CA ALA A 9 -9.64 -13.53 3.25
C ALA A 9 -8.62 -13.52 4.39
N GLY A 10 -7.67 -14.46 4.37
CA GLY A 10 -6.65 -14.53 5.41
C GLY A 10 -5.62 -13.40 5.36
N LYS A 11 -5.60 -12.63 4.27
CA LYS A 11 -4.69 -11.49 4.12
C LYS A 11 -5.41 -10.15 4.24
N TYR A 12 -6.73 -10.16 4.42
CA TYR A 12 -7.51 -8.94 4.54
C TYR A 12 -7.42 -8.45 5.99
N PRO A 13 -6.74 -7.31 6.25
CA PRO A 13 -6.56 -6.86 7.63
C PRO A 13 -7.85 -6.30 8.20
N GLN A 14 -7.99 -6.41 9.51
CA GLN A 14 -9.10 -5.80 10.22
C GLN A 14 -8.89 -4.29 10.31
N ALA A 15 -9.95 -3.56 10.65
CA ALA A 15 -9.88 -2.10 10.79
C ALA A 15 -8.75 -1.74 11.75
N GLY A 16 -7.87 -0.84 11.32
CA GLY A 16 -6.68 -0.45 12.08
C GLY A 16 -5.52 -1.42 11.94
N GLY A 17 -5.71 -2.54 11.23
CA GLY A 17 -4.69 -3.56 11.05
C GLY A 17 -3.95 -3.44 9.74
N ARG A 18 -3.00 -4.34 9.57
CA ARG A 18 -2.15 -4.40 8.38
C ARG A 18 -1.79 -5.84 8.06
N ALA A 19 -1.36 -6.06 6.81
CA ALA A 19 -0.92 -7.38 6.37
C ALA A 19 0.08 -7.24 5.23
N LEU A 20 0.96 -8.22 5.10
CA LEU A 20 1.84 -8.32 3.94
C LEU A 20 1.18 -9.22 2.91
N PHE A 21 1.30 -8.86 1.66
CA PHE A 21 0.72 -9.61 0.57
C PHE A 21 1.75 -9.71 -0.55
N ASP A 22 2.25 -10.94 -0.76
CA ASP A 22 3.21 -11.19 -1.82
C ASP A 22 2.49 -11.54 -3.11
N PHE A 23 2.92 -10.90 -4.18
CA PHE A 23 2.36 -11.14 -5.50
C PHE A 23 3.48 -11.11 -6.52
N GLU A 24 3.75 -12.27 -7.12
CA GLU A 24 4.87 -12.44 -8.03
C GLU A 24 6.18 -12.05 -7.32
N ASP A 25 6.90 -11.06 -7.86
CA ASP A 25 8.13 -10.58 -7.22
C ASP A 25 7.90 -9.28 -6.43
N LYS A 26 6.64 -8.95 -6.16
CA LYS A 26 6.28 -7.76 -5.40
C LYS A 26 5.87 -8.13 -3.98
N CYS A 27 6.25 -7.30 -3.04
CA CYS A 27 5.77 -7.41 -1.66
C CYS A 27 4.97 -6.14 -1.36
N LEU A 28 3.68 -6.31 -1.08
CA LEU A 28 2.79 -5.20 -0.85
C LEU A 28 2.39 -5.15 0.62
N ALA A 29 2.21 -3.93 1.12
CA ALA A 29 1.68 -3.71 2.46
C ALA A 29 0.23 -3.27 2.32
N LEU A 30 -0.66 -3.96 3.05
CA LEU A 30 -2.09 -3.65 3.06
C LEU A 30 -2.44 -3.03 4.40
N PHE A 31 -3.17 -1.93 4.36
CA PHE A 31 -3.61 -1.22 5.56
C PHE A 31 -5.11 -1.01 5.51
N ASN A 32 -5.79 -1.29 6.61
CA ASN A 32 -7.22 -1.03 6.72
C ASN A 32 -7.41 0.19 7.63
N VAL A 33 -7.85 1.30 7.05
CA VAL A 33 -8.08 2.54 7.78
C VAL A 33 -9.57 2.82 7.74
N ASP A 34 -10.23 2.64 8.88
CA ASP A 34 -11.68 2.89 9.03
C ASP A 34 -12.50 2.12 8.00
N GLY A 35 -12.11 0.89 7.71
CA GLY A 35 -12.83 0.05 6.76
C GLY A 35 -12.39 0.20 5.31
N GLN A 36 -11.52 1.16 5.01
CA GLN A 36 -11.00 1.36 3.67
C GLN A 36 -9.62 0.72 3.55
N LEU A 37 -9.44 -0.11 2.54
CA LEU A 37 -8.20 -0.84 2.34
C LEU A 37 -7.27 -0.05 1.41
N PHE A 38 -6.02 0.11 1.84
CA PHE A 38 -4.97 0.75 1.04
C PHE A 38 -3.86 -0.25 0.79
N ALA A 39 -3.28 -0.20 -0.41
CA ALA A 39 -2.19 -1.07 -0.81
C ALA A 39 -1.03 -0.23 -1.33
N ILE A 40 0.16 -0.48 -0.81
CA ILE A 40 1.38 0.19 -1.24
C ILE A 40 2.49 -0.84 -1.34
N ASP A 41 3.58 -0.49 -2.04
CA ASP A 41 4.80 -1.30 -1.96
C ASP A 41 5.29 -1.30 -0.52
N ASP A 42 5.74 -2.44 -0.05
CA ASP A 42 6.19 -2.56 1.34
C ASP A 42 7.54 -1.89 1.59
N SER A 43 8.29 -1.56 0.55
CA SER A 43 9.61 -0.97 0.69
C SER A 43 9.57 0.54 0.73
N CYS A 44 10.20 1.13 1.74
CA CYS A 44 10.43 2.56 1.77
C CYS A 44 11.32 2.93 0.58
N PRO A 45 10.90 3.87 -0.28
CA PRO A 45 11.68 4.17 -1.49
C PRO A 45 13.06 4.74 -1.19
N HIS A 46 13.26 5.27 0.01
CA HIS A 46 14.54 5.86 0.37
C HIS A 46 15.56 4.79 0.83
N GLN A 47 15.11 3.78 1.57
CA GLN A 47 16.03 2.84 2.24
C GLN A 47 15.65 1.38 2.05
N GLY A 48 14.51 1.09 1.47
CA GLY A 48 14.06 -0.30 1.32
C GLY A 48 13.54 -0.95 2.59
N SER A 49 13.38 -0.19 3.68
CA SER A 49 12.82 -0.73 4.91
C SER A 49 11.34 -1.07 4.75
N SER A 50 10.88 -2.08 5.46
CA SER A 50 9.48 -2.48 5.40
C SER A 50 8.57 -1.38 5.97
N LEU A 51 7.58 -0.96 5.17
CA LEU A 51 6.60 0.02 5.61
C LEU A 51 5.48 -0.64 6.41
N CYS A 52 5.25 -1.93 6.21
CA CYS A 52 4.20 -2.65 6.94
C CYS A 52 4.47 -2.65 8.45
N GLY A 53 5.72 -2.67 8.85
CA GLY A 53 6.10 -2.61 10.26
C GLY A 53 6.13 -1.21 10.84
N GLY A 54 5.79 -0.20 10.05
CA GLY A 54 5.86 1.19 10.49
C GLY A 54 4.69 1.59 11.38
N ARG A 55 4.67 2.87 11.74
CA ARG A 55 3.62 3.42 12.59
C ARG A 55 2.50 3.97 11.71
N LEU A 56 1.31 3.44 11.91
CA LEU A 56 0.13 3.88 11.17
C LEU A 56 -0.63 4.92 11.99
N ASP A 57 -0.89 6.08 11.39
CA ASP A 57 -1.62 7.16 12.02
C ASP A 57 -2.61 7.71 10.99
N GLY A 58 -3.88 7.30 11.12
CA GLY A 58 -4.88 7.61 10.12
C GLY A 58 -4.46 7.01 8.78
N ARG A 59 -4.34 7.85 7.75
CA ARG A 59 -3.91 7.40 6.41
C ARG A 59 -2.43 7.63 6.17
N VAL A 60 -1.65 7.84 7.23
CA VAL A 60 -0.23 8.11 7.11
C VAL A 60 0.55 6.96 7.73
N ILE A 61 1.48 6.40 6.97
CA ILE A 61 2.38 5.36 7.46
C ILE A 61 3.77 5.95 7.64
N GLN A 62 4.35 5.76 8.81
CA GLN A 62 5.67 6.29 9.13
C GLN A 62 6.69 5.16 9.13
N CYS A 63 7.70 5.30 8.29
CA CYS A 63 8.82 4.36 8.26
C CYS A 63 9.62 4.48 9.55
N LEU A 64 9.84 3.37 10.25
CA LEU A 64 10.56 3.40 11.54
C LEU A 64 12.03 3.70 11.38
N ALA A 65 12.61 3.39 10.23
CA ALA A 65 14.05 3.57 10.03
C ALA A 65 14.46 5.04 10.08
N HIS A 66 13.67 5.92 9.44
CA HIS A 66 14.04 7.34 9.32
C HIS A 66 12.92 8.29 9.66
N GLY A 67 11.77 7.79 10.08
CA GLY A 67 10.65 8.64 10.45
C GLY A 67 9.95 9.30 9.27
N LEU A 68 10.21 8.85 8.06
CA LEU A 68 9.53 9.40 6.88
C LEU A 68 8.06 8.99 6.89
N ARG A 69 7.19 9.93 6.56
CA ARG A 69 5.74 9.71 6.57
C ARG A 69 5.20 9.77 5.17
N PHE A 70 4.40 8.78 4.82
CA PHE A 70 3.80 8.68 3.50
C PHE A 70 2.28 8.64 3.62
N ASP A 71 1.60 9.38 2.74
CA ASP A 71 0.15 9.35 2.65
C ASP A 71 -0.25 8.10 1.88
N LEU A 72 -1.06 7.24 2.49
CA LEU A 72 -1.48 5.99 1.86
C LEU A 72 -2.35 6.24 0.63
N HIS A 73 -3.09 7.34 0.61
CA HIS A 73 -3.98 7.64 -0.50
C HIS A 73 -3.23 8.04 -1.76
N SER A 74 -2.22 8.89 -1.64
CA SER A 74 -1.46 9.37 -2.78
C SER A 74 -0.13 8.66 -2.98
N GLY A 75 0.42 8.10 -1.92
CA GLY A 75 1.75 7.50 -1.92
C GLY A 75 2.87 8.48 -1.67
N TYR A 76 2.58 9.78 -1.66
CA TYR A 76 3.64 10.78 -1.53
C TYR A 76 4.11 10.94 -0.09
N LEU A 77 5.41 11.22 0.04
CA LEU A 77 5.98 11.67 1.30
C LEU A 77 5.31 12.99 1.68
N LEU A 78 4.93 13.13 2.94
CA LEU A 78 4.32 14.38 3.41
C LEU A 78 5.27 15.55 3.18
N ASN A 79 4.71 16.64 2.72
CA ASN A 79 5.44 17.86 2.38
C ASN A 79 6.39 17.70 1.20
N SER A 80 6.12 16.72 0.34
CA SER A 80 6.93 16.50 -0.86
C SER A 80 6.01 16.09 -2.01
N THR A 81 6.37 16.52 -3.21
CA THR A 81 5.73 16.05 -4.44
C THR A 81 6.72 15.29 -5.32
N GLN A 82 7.90 14.96 -4.77
CA GLN A 82 8.95 14.29 -5.53
C GLN A 82 9.23 12.87 -5.05
N VAL A 83 9.03 12.61 -3.76
CA VAL A 83 9.29 11.29 -3.20
C VAL A 83 7.96 10.56 -3.00
N LYS A 84 7.88 9.37 -3.54
CA LYS A 84 6.62 8.63 -3.56
C LYS A 84 6.90 7.14 -3.44
N VAL A 85 6.08 6.44 -2.65
CA VAL A 85 5.99 4.99 -2.69
C VAL A 85 4.87 4.61 -3.65
N ASN A 86 5.05 3.53 -4.40
CA ASN A 86 4.00 3.07 -5.31
C ASN A 86 2.78 2.65 -4.51
N ASN A 87 1.63 3.19 -4.87
CA ASN A 87 0.37 2.79 -4.27
C ASN A 87 -0.52 2.19 -5.35
N TYR A 88 -1.44 1.33 -4.92
CA TYR A 88 -2.29 0.58 -5.82
C TYR A 88 -3.74 0.78 -5.40
N PRO A 89 -4.64 1.10 -6.34
CA PRO A 89 -6.06 1.19 -6.01
C PRO A 89 -6.58 -0.16 -5.52
N VAL A 90 -7.56 -0.11 -4.63
CA VAL A 90 -8.25 -1.30 -4.16
C VAL A 90 -9.72 -1.15 -4.53
N GLU A 91 -10.26 -2.17 -5.21
CA GLU A 91 -11.67 -2.20 -5.59
C GLU A 91 -12.37 -3.30 -4.80
N ILE A 92 -13.60 -3.03 -4.39
CA ILE A 92 -14.43 -4.02 -3.74
C ILE A 92 -15.56 -4.40 -4.70
N ILE A 93 -15.60 -5.67 -5.09
CA ILE A 93 -16.61 -6.20 -6.00
C ILE A 93 -17.26 -7.40 -5.33
N ASP A 94 -18.56 -7.31 -5.07
CA ASP A 94 -19.32 -8.39 -4.42
C ASP A 94 -18.68 -8.85 -3.10
N GLY A 95 -18.19 -7.89 -2.31
CA GLY A 95 -17.56 -8.18 -1.04
C GLY A 95 -16.12 -8.68 -1.11
N GLN A 96 -15.58 -8.83 -2.32
CA GLN A 96 -14.21 -9.27 -2.52
C GLN A 96 -13.31 -8.08 -2.86
N ALA A 97 -12.18 -7.96 -2.15
CA ALA A 97 -11.22 -6.91 -2.42
C ALA A 97 -10.27 -7.33 -3.54
N PHE A 98 -9.98 -6.41 -4.43
CA PHE A 98 -9.02 -6.62 -5.52
C PHE A 98 -8.00 -5.47 -5.52
N ILE A 99 -6.73 -5.82 -5.62
CA ILE A 99 -5.67 -4.83 -5.80
C ILE A 99 -5.51 -4.62 -7.30
N VAL A 100 -5.56 -3.35 -7.72
CA VAL A 100 -5.48 -3.02 -9.15
C VAL A 100 -4.03 -2.70 -9.50
N ILE A 101 -3.46 -3.50 -10.39
CA ILE A 101 -2.09 -3.32 -10.85
C ILE A 101 -2.14 -2.77 -12.27
N VAL A 102 -1.57 -1.58 -12.45
CA VAL A 102 -1.46 -0.94 -13.75
C VAL A 102 -0.03 -1.11 -14.23
N PRO A 103 0.18 -1.57 -15.49
CA PRO A 103 1.53 -1.77 -15.99
C PRO A 103 2.32 -0.46 -16.02
N GLU A 104 3.59 -0.55 -15.64
CA GLU A 104 4.44 0.65 -15.58
C GLU A 104 4.72 1.20 -16.97
N GLU A 105 4.77 0.36 -17.97
CA GLU A 105 4.99 0.82 -19.33
C GLU A 105 3.86 1.69 -19.84
N ALA A 106 2.74 1.75 -19.13
CA ALA A 106 1.69 2.71 -19.43
C ALA A 106 2.12 4.12 -19.07
N ALA A 107 3.12 4.25 -18.23
CA ALA A 107 3.65 5.56 -17.86
C ALA A 107 4.54 6.08 -19.00
N PRO A 108 4.47 7.36 -19.30
CA PRO A 108 5.30 7.94 -20.35
C PRO A 108 6.79 7.93 -20.01
#